data_17b8251436dba560ad0c7d90ca12b26a
#
_entry.id   17b8251436dba560ad0c7d90ca12b26a
#
_cell.length_a   1.000
_cell.length_b   1.000
_cell.length_c   1.000
_cell.angle_alpha   90.00
_cell.angle_beta   90.00
_cell.angle_gamma   90.00
#
_symmetry.space_group_name_H-M   'P 1'
#
loop_
_entity.id
_entity.type
_entity.pdbx_description
1 polymer ?
#
loop_
_entity_poly.entity_id
_entity_poly.type
_entity_poly.pdbx_seq_one_letter_code
_entity_poly.pdbx_strand_id
1 'polypeptide(L)'
;MTTLEQRVQAIEDREAMRGLSARYCQLAVAGKAEEIVALFTRDGVMESGDTVERGHARLLELYRASFGALRPIPFVHNHVVELDGDRATGFCSLELRMVENGEAVTAAGHYEDRFEREDGVWKFAHRKLVFYHRVPLSRGWA
;
A
#
# COMPACT_ATOMS: atom_id res chain seq x y z
N MET A 1 -30.36 -7.65 11.12
CA MET A 1 -30.61 -6.71 9.99
C MET A 1 -29.82 -5.44 10.20
N THR A 2 -29.12 -4.99 9.19
CA THR A 2 -28.32 -3.76 9.27
C THR A 2 -29.20 -2.51 9.06
N THR A 3 -28.95 -1.48 9.86
CA THR A 3 -29.62 -0.18 9.72
C THR A 3 -29.05 0.60 8.54
N LEU A 4 -29.75 1.67 8.13
CA LEU A 4 -29.23 2.57 7.09
C LEU A 4 -27.91 3.21 7.53
N GLU A 5 -27.81 3.64 8.79
CA GLU A 5 -26.57 4.20 9.33
C GLU A 5 -25.39 3.21 9.24
N GLN A 6 -25.62 1.96 9.61
CA GLN A 6 -24.59 0.92 9.50
C GLN A 6 -24.17 0.66 8.06
N ARG A 7 -25.13 0.73 7.11
CA ARG A 7 -24.83 0.59 5.69
C ARG A 7 -24.01 1.76 5.15
N VAL A 8 -24.36 2.97 5.55
CA VAL A 8 -23.61 4.19 5.17
C VAL A 8 -22.21 4.12 5.76
N GLN A 9 -22.08 3.78 7.05
CA GLN A 9 -20.77 3.64 7.68
C GLN A 9 -19.90 2.61 6.96
N ALA A 10 -20.46 1.48 6.55
CA ALA A 10 -19.71 0.46 5.80
C ALA A 10 -19.22 0.99 4.45
N ILE A 11 -20.01 1.80 3.76
CA ILE A 11 -19.59 2.44 2.50
C ILE A 11 -18.47 3.44 2.76
N GLU A 12 -18.62 4.28 3.77
CA GLU A 12 -17.58 5.25 4.16
C GLU A 12 -16.27 4.57 4.55
N ASP A 13 -16.35 3.48 5.30
CA ASP A 13 -15.18 2.70 5.70
C ASP A 13 -14.45 2.11 4.49
N ARG A 14 -15.17 1.54 3.53
CA ARG A 14 -14.57 1.02 2.30
C ARG A 14 -13.93 2.14 1.47
N GLU A 15 -14.60 3.28 1.36
CA GLU A 15 -14.06 4.45 0.66
C GLU A 15 -12.81 4.98 1.34
N ALA A 16 -12.77 5.01 2.68
CA ALA A 16 -11.59 5.43 3.43
C ALA A 16 -10.38 4.54 3.13
N MET A 17 -10.57 3.22 3.04
CA MET A 17 -9.49 2.28 2.73
C MET A 17 -9.01 2.36 1.29
N ARG A 18 -9.94 2.53 0.34
CA ARG A 18 -9.57 2.80 -1.06
C ARG A 18 -8.83 4.13 -1.18
N GLY A 19 -9.29 5.15 -0.47
CA GLY A 19 -8.64 6.45 -0.37
C GLY A 19 -7.23 6.36 0.21
N LEU A 20 -7.03 5.48 1.18
CA LEU A 20 -5.72 5.22 1.79
C LEU A 20 -4.72 4.70 0.75
N SER A 21 -5.12 3.72 -0.07
CA SER A 21 -4.28 3.18 -1.14
C SER A 21 -4.01 4.22 -2.24
N ALA A 22 -5.01 5.02 -2.60
CA ALA A 22 -4.82 6.11 -3.56
C ALA A 22 -3.84 7.17 -3.03
N ARG A 23 -3.98 7.55 -1.77
CA ARG A 23 -3.08 8.50 -1.09
C ARG A 23 -1.65 7.96 -1.02
N TYR A 24 -1.51 6.68 -0.70
CA TYR A 24 -0.22 5.99 -0.69
C TYR A 24 0.51 6.13 -2.04
N CYS A 25 -0.19 5.86 -3.15
CA CYS A 25 0.38 6.01 -4.49
C CYS A 25 0.82 7.46 -4.77
N GLN A 26 -0.01 8.42 -4.42
CA GLN A 26 0.29 9.83 -4.61
C GLN A 26 1.55 10.25 -3.83
N LEU A 27 1.66 9.83 -2.59
CA LEU A 27 2.79 10.15 -1.72
C LEU A 27 4.09 9.44 -2.17
N ALA A 28 3.98 8.22 -2.69
CA ALA A 28 5.12 7.49 -3.24
C ALA A 28 5.72 8.24 -4.45
N VAL A 29 4.89 8.69 -5.38
CA VAL A 29 5.34 9.48 -6.53
C VAL A 29 6.00 10.78 -6.10
N ALA A 30 5.45 11.42 -5.07
CA ALA A 30 5.98 12.67 -4.53
C ALA A 30 7.24 12.47 -3.65
N GLY A 31 7.60 11.23 -3.31
CA GLY A 31 8.73 10.92 -2.45
C GLY A 31 8.55 11.35 -1.00
N LYS A 32 7.30 11.36 -0.51
CA LYS A 32 6.92 11.84 0.83
C LYS A 32 6.96 10.69 1.85
N ALA A 33 8.16 10.28 2.26
CA ALA A 33 8.36 9.14 3.13
C ALA A 33 7.67 9.29 4.51
N GLU A 34 7.80 10.44 5.16
CA GLU A 34 7.17 10.69 6.46
C GLU A 34 5.64 10.61 6.38
N GLU A 35 5.06 11.18 5.33
CA GLU A 35 3.61 11.18 5.14
C GLU A 35 3.08 9.79 4.81
N ILE A 36 3.82 8.97 4.05
CA ILE A 36 3.45 7.58 3.76
C ILE A 36 3.46 6.74 5.03
N VAL A 37 4.48 6.90 5.87
CA VAL A 37 4.60 6.19 7.15
C VAL A 37 3.42 6.53 8.07
N ALA A 38 2.94 7.77 8.05
CA ALA A 38 1.77 8.18 8.83
C ALA A 38 0.46 7.48 8.42
N LEU A 39 0.42 6.83 7.24
CA LEU A 39 -0.72 6.01 6.82
C LEU A 39 -0.76 4.63 7.49
N PHE A 40 0.30 4.26 8.17
CA PHE A 40 0.41 2.99 8.92
C PHE A 40 0.08 3.20 10.40
N THR A 41 -0.44 2.16 11.05
CA THR A 41 -0.56 2.15 12.51
C THR A 41 0.83 2.25 13.15
N ARG A 42 0.88 2.56 14.45
CA ARG A 42 2.14 2.67 15.20
C ARG A 42 3.05 1.47 14.97
N ASP A 43 2.49 0.25 15.02
CA ASP A 43 3.21 -1.00 14.85
C ASP A 43 3.02 -1.58 13.44
N GLY A 44 2.65 -0.74 12.48
CA GLY A 44 2.40 -1.15 11.11
C GLY A 44 3.57 -1.86 10.47
N VAL A 45 3.26 -2.77 9.56
CA VAL A 45 4.24 -3.63 8.88
C VAL A 45 4.16 -3.43 7.37
N MET A 46 5.30 -3.30 6.74
CA MET A 46 5.45 -3.43 5.29
C MET A 46 6.27 -4.69 4.99
N GLU A 47 5.73 -5.53 4.13
CA GLU A 47 6.35 -6.79 3.72
C GLU A 47 6.48 -6.85 2.20
N SER A 48 7.66 -7.21 1.71
CA SER A 48 7.92 -7.40 0.29
C SER A 48 9.05 -8.43 0.12
N GLY A 49 8.76 -9.57 -0.49
CA GLY A 49 9.72 -10.67 -0.58
C GLY A 49 10.18 -11.12 0.81
N ASP A 50 11.49 -11.10 1.02
CA ASP A 50 12.09 -11.45 2.31
C ASP A 50 12.20 -10.26 3.28
N THR A 51 11.82 -9.08 2.83
CA THR A 51 11.89 -7.86 3.64
C THR A 51 10.60 -7.71 4.45
N VAL A 52 10.73 -7.61 5.77
CA VAL A 52 9.63 -7.34 6.70
C VAL A 52 10.10 -6.24 7.66
N GLU A 53 9.46 -5.08 7.59
CA GLU A 53 9.80 -3.96 8.46
C GLU A 53 8.59 -3.54 9.28
N ARG A 54 8.79 -3.35 10.58
CA ARG A 54 7.75 -3.03 11.55
C ARG A 54 8.05 -1.72 12.27
N GLY A 55 7.01 -0.90 12.41
CA GLY A 55 7.05 0.34 13.17
C GLY A 55 7.56 1.54 12.36
N HIS A 56 7.17 2.74 12.79
CA HIS A 56 7.39 3.96 12.01
C HIS A 56 8.88 4.25 11.73
N ALA A 57 9.78 4.00 12.68
CA ALA A 57 11.21 4.25 12.49
C ALA A 57 11.78 3.38 11.36
N ARG A 58 11.46 2.08 11.36
CA ARG A 58 11.91 1.13 10.34
C ARG A 58 11.25 1.39 8.99
N LEU A 59 9.96 1.70 9.00
CA LEU A 59 9.23 2.05 7.77
C LEU A 59 9.82 3.30 7.12
N LEU A 60 10.18 4.30 7.92
CA LEU A 60 10.78 5.52 7.40
C LEU A 60 12.12 5.26 6.70
N GLU A 61 12.99 4.43 7.30
CA GLU A 61 14.24 4.00 6.68
C GLU A 61 14.00 3.28 5.35
N LEU A 62 13.02 2.35 5.35
CA LEU A 62 12.64 1.58 4.16
C LEU A 62 12.19 2.48 3.01
N TYR A 63 11.26 3.39 3.27
CA TYR A 63 10.72 4.27 2.22
C TYR A 63 11.72 5.29 1.72
N ARG A 64 12.54 5.86 2.58
CA ARG A 64 13.62 6.77 2.18
C ARG A 64 14.61 6.07 1.25
N ALA A 65 15.02 4.85 1.60
CA ALA A 65 15.92 4.06 0.78
C ALA A 65 15.29 3.71 -0.59
N SER A 66 14.03 3.27 -0.59
CA SER A 66 13.29 2.92 -1.80
C SER A 66 13.13 4.13 -2.73
N PHE A 67 12.70 5.27 -2.20
CA PHE A 67 12.47 6.47 -3.00
C PHE A 67 13.77 7.04 -3.57
N GLY A 68 14.87 6.97 -2.82
CA GLY A 68 16.18 7.38 -3.29
C GLY A 68 16.76 6.49 -4.39
N ALA A 69 16.54 5.18 -4.29
CA ALA A 69 17.12 4.20 -5.20
C ALA A 69 16.27 3.94 -6.46
N LEU A 70 14.93 3.90 -6.32
CA LEU A 70 14.04 3.34 -7.34
C LEU A 70 13.08 4.33 -7.99
N ARG A 71 12.79 5.44 -7.33
CA ARG A 71 11.77 6.42 -7.77
C ARG A 71 10.47 5.74 -8.21
N PRO A 72 9.79 4.98 -7.31
CA PRO A 72 8.66 4.16 -7.68
C PRO A 72 7.44 4.98 -8.07
N ILE A 73 6.72 4.50 -9.08
CA ILE A 73 5.44 5.05 -9.54
C ILE A 73 4.43 3.92 -9.49
N PRO A 74 3.70 3.77 -8.37
CA PRO A 74 2.69 2.72 -8.24
C PRO A 74 1.35 3.15 -8.86
N PHE A 75 0.67 2.18 -9.46
CA PHE A 75 -0.71 2.27 -9.90
C PHE A 75 -1.48 1.14 -9.27
N VAL A 76 -2.59 1.42 -8.61
CA VAL A 76 -3.44 0.39 -8.01
C VAL A 76 -4.76 0.29 -8.76
N HIS A 77 -5.24 -0.94 -8.91
CA HIS A 77 -6.47 -1.28 -9.62
C HIS A 77 -7.27 -2.29 -8.79
N ASN A 78 -8.52 -2.55 -9.16
CA ASN A 78 -9.31 -3.70 -8.67
C ASN A 78 -9.19 -3.92 -7.16
N HIS A 79 -9.79 -3.01 -6.38
CA HIS A 79 -9.68 -3.02 -4.92
C HIS A 79 -10.86 -3.74 -4.28
N VAL A 80 -10.60 -4.85 -3.60
CA VAL A 80 -11.58 -5.60 -2.82
C VAL A 80 -11.31 -5.35 -1.34
N VAL A 81 -12.34 -4.97 -0.59
CA VAL A 81 -12.25 -4.67 0.85
C VAL A 81 -13.31 -5.46 1.59
N GLU A 82 -12.91 -6.17 2.63
CA GLU A 82 -13.79 -6.89 3.54
C GLU A 82 -13.70 -6.30 4.94
N LEU A 83 -14.85 -5.85 5.45
CA LEU A 83 -14.94 -5.20 6.77
C LEU A 83 -15.24 -6.21 7.87
N ASP A 84 -14.62 -6.01 9.04
CA ASP A 84 -14.90 -6.74 10.26
C ASP A 84 -14.75 -5.78 11.47
N GLY A 85 -15.79 -4.99 11.75
CA GLY A 85 -15.76 -3.99 12.82
C GLY A 85 -14.69 -2.92 12.60
N ASP A 86 -13.75 -2.82 13.55
CA ASP A 86 -12.64 -1.88 13.50
C ASP A 86 -11.41 -2.43 12.76
N ARG A 87 -11.57 -3.54 12.08
CA ARG A 87 -10.56 -4.19 11.24
C ARG A 87 -11.11 -4.45 9.85
N ALA A 88 -10.22 -4.61 8.91
CA ALA A 88 -10.57 -4.99 7.55
C ALA A 88 -9.41 -5.66 6.86
N THR A 89 -9.70 -6.37 5.79
CA THR A 89 -8.70 -6.87 4.85
C THR A 89 -8.95 -6.27 3.48
N GLY A 90 -7.88 -6.15 2.70
CA GLY A 90 -7.97 -5.63 1.35
C GLY A 90 -7.04 -6.37 0.40
N PHE A 91 -7.44 -6.37 -0.85
CA PHE A 91 -6.64 -6.86 -1.95
C PHE A 91 -6.75 -5.83 -3.07
N CYS A 92 -5.63 -5.36 -3.60
CA CYS A 92 -5.67 -4.55 -4.80
C CYS A 92 -4.56 -4.91 -5.78
N SER A 93 -4.92 -4.96 -7.05
CA SER A 93 -3.96 -5.18 -8.12
C SER A 93 -3.02 -3.99 -8.24
N LEU A 94 -1.77 -4.25 -8.58
CA LEU A 94 -0.70 -3.26 -8.62
C LEU A 94 0.07 -3.36 -9.92
N GLU A 95 0.33 -2.22 -10.52
CA GLU A 95 1.42 -2.04 -11.48
C GLU A 95 2.41 -1.06 -10.87
N LEU A 96 3.69 -1.28 -11.12
CA LEU A 96 4.75 -0.46 -10.57
C LEU A 96 5.79 -0.18 -11.65
N ARG A 97 6.13 1.09 -11.81
CA ARG A 97 7.22 1.52 -12.69
C ARG A 97 8.33 2.10 -11.82
N MET A 98 9.55 1.75 -12.15
CA MET A 98 10.72 2.15 -11.38
C MET A 98 11.88 2.44 -12.30
N VAL A 99 12.90 3.09 -11.74
CA VAL A 99 14.22 3.19 -12.36
C VAL A 99 15.22 2.53 -11.40
N GLU A 100 15.91 1.52 -11.87
CA GLU A 100 16.89 0.78 -11.08
C GLU A 100 18.20 0.73 -11.85
N ASN A 101 19.27 1.25 -11.26
CA ASN A 101 20.59 1.36 -11.90
C ASN A 101 20.53 2.00 -13.31
N GLY A 102 19.70 3.04 -13.47
CA GLY A 102 19.53 3.73 -14.73
C GLY A 102 18.63 3.04 -15.76
N GLU A 103 18.07 1.89 -15.41
CA GLU A 103 17.19 1.10 -16.30
C GLU A 103 15.73 1.26 -15.91
N ALA A 104 14.84 1.38 -16.91
CA ALA A 104 13.41 1.33 -16.68
C ALA A 104 12.99 -0.10 -16.33
N VAL A 105 12.31 -0.25 -15.19
CA VAL A 105 11.80 -1.53 -14.67
C VAL A 105 10.28 -1.45 -14.56
N THR A 106 9.62 -2.50 -14.98
CA THR A 106 8.17 -2.67 -14.83
C THR A 106 7.88 -3.87 -13.92
N ALA A 107 6.84 -3.74 -13.13
CA ALA A 107 6.40 -4.81 -12.24
C ALA A 107 4.88 -4.88 -12.23
N ALA A 108 4.35 -6.05 -12.00
CA ALA A 108 2.95 -6.27 -11.70
C ALA A 108 2.82 -7.22 -10.52
N GLY A 109 1.75 -7.05 -9.77
CA GLY A 109 1.48 -7.85 -8.59
C GLY A 109 0.21 -7.43 -7.90
N HIS A 110 0.21 -7.55 -6.59
CA HIS A 110 -0.89 -7.07 -5.76
C HIS A 110 -0.39 -6.71 -4.36
N TYR A 111 -1.22 -5.94 -3.66
CA TYR A 111 -1.11 -5.76 -2.22
C TYR A 111 -2.14 -6.63 -1.52
N GLU A 112 -1.71 -7.29 -0.43
CA GLU A 112 -2.55 -7.92 0.57
C GLU A 112 -2.47 -7.07 1.82
N ASP A 113 -3.57 -6.42 2.18
CA ASP A 113 -3.59 -5.45 3.26
C ASP A 113 -4.45 -5.91 4.44
N ARG A 114 -4.00 -5.57 5.65
CA ARG A 114 -4.83 -5.53 6.84
C ARG A 114 -4.90 -4.08 7.31
N PHE A 115 -6.12 -3.66 7.61
CA PHE A 115 -6.41 -2.31 8.09
C PHE A 115 -6.95 -2.36 9.50
N GLU A 116 -6.67 -1.35 10.29
CA GLU A 116 -7.22 -1.15 11.63
C GLU A 116 -7.56 0.32 11.83
N ARG A 117 -8.60 0.58 12.65
CA ARG A 117 -8.81 1.92 13.18
C ARG A 117 -7.81 2.15 14.31
N GLU A 118 -7.06 3.23 14.21
CA GLU A 118 -6.18 3.72 15.27
C GLU A 118 -6.60 5.14 15.57
N ASP A 119 -7.06 5.38 16.80
CA ASP A 119 -7.60 6.69 17.20
C ASP A 119 -8.72 7.18 16.27
N GLY A 120 -9.59 6.28 15.84
CA GLY A 120 -10.73 6.57 14.98
C GLY A 120 -10.41 6.70 13.49
N VAL A 121 -9.16 6.51 13.10
CA VAL A 121 -8.68 6.67 11.72
C VAL A 121 -8.24 5.32 11.14
N TRP A 122 -8.73 5.00 9.95
CA TRP A 122 -8.29 3.81 9.23
C TRP A 122 -6.84 3.94 8.77
N LYS A 123 -6.03 2.92 9.05
CA LYS A 123 -4.62 2.87 8.69
C LYS A 123 -4.22 1.46 8.26
N PHE A 124 -3.13 1.35 7.54
CA PHE A 124 -2.51 0.04 7.28
C PHE A 124 -1.91 -0.52 8.57
N ALA A 125 -2.41 -1.66 9.00
CA ALA A 125 -1.77 -2.45 10.06
C ALA A 125 -0.68 -3.35 9.48
N HIS A 126 -0.90 -3.87 8.26
CA HIS A 126 0.06 -4.69 7.55
C HIS A 126 -0.19 -4.54 6.05
N ARG A 127 0.82 -4.17 5.32
CA ARG A 127 0.77 -4.13 3.86
C ARG A 127 1.79 -5.11 3.29
N LYS A 128 1.34 -6.08 2.50
CA LYS A 128 2.20 -7.06 1.84
C LYS A 128 2.16 -6.86 0.33
N LEU A 129 3.34 -6.66 -0.25
CA LEU A 129 3.52 -6.56 -1.69
C LEU A 129 3.94 -7.92 -2.24
N VAL A 130 3.18 -8.42 -3.20
CA VAL A 130 3.47 -9.67 -3.92
C VAL A 130 3.70 -9.34 -5.38
N PHE A 131 4.86 -9.65 -5.91
CA PHE A 131 5.18 -9.49 -7.32
C PHE A 131 4.86 -10.75 -8.12
N TYR A 132 4.25 -10.58 -9.29
CA TYR A 132 4.11 -11.62 -10.30
C TYR A 132 5.32 -11.62 -11.23
N HIS A 133 5.79 -10.43 -11.57
CA HIS A 133 7.05 -10.20 -12.27
C HIS A 133 7.61 -8.82 -11.88
N ARG A 134 8.91 -8.69 -12.01
CA ARG A 134 9.66 -7.44 -11.86
C ARG A 134 10.86 -7.55 -12.79
N VAL A 135 10.82 -6.86 -13.91
CA VAL A 135 11.77 -7.06 -15.01
C VAL A 135 12.12 -5.73 -15.68
N PRO A 136 13.31 -5.61 -16.29
CA PRO A 136 13.60 -4.49 -17.16
C PRO A 136 12.56 -4.39 -18.27
N LEU A 137 12.11 -3.18 -18.56
CA LEU A 137 11.12 -2.93 -19.62
C LEU A 137 11.59 -3.46 -20.98
N SER A 138 12.89 -3.38 -21.23
CA SER A 138 13.52 -3.86 -22.48
C SER A 138 13.38 -5.37 -22.70
N ARG A 139 13.20 -6.15 -21.62
CA ARG A 139 13.04 -7.62 -21.71
C ARG A 139 11.58 -8.05 -21.75
N GLY A 140 10.68 -7.28 -21.12
CA GLY A 140 9.30 -7.67 -20.93
C GLY A 140 9.16 -8.84 -19.95
N TRP A 141 7.97 -9.42 -19.89
CA TRP A 141 7.60 -10.44 -18.88
C TRP A 141 7.18 -11.78 -19.50
N ALA A 142 7.33 -11.94 -20.81
CA ALA A 142 6.98 -13.18 -21.51
C ALA A 142 8.20 -14.09 -21.66
#